data_a4a0e5ef522f2f023c0e90622bae42f6
#
_entry.id   a4a0e5ef522f2f023c0e90622bae42f6
#
_cell.length_a   1.000
_cell.length_b   1.000
_cell.length_c   1.000
_cell.angle_alpha   90.00
_cell.angle_beta   90.00
_cell.angle_gamma   90.00
#
_symmetry.space_group_name_H-M   'P 1'
#
loop_
_entity.id
_entity.type
_entity.pdbx_description
1 polymer ?
#
loop_
_entity_poly.entity_id
_entity_poly.type
_entity_poly.pdbx_seq_one_letter_code
_entity_poly.pdbx_strand_id
1 'polypeptide(L)'
;MLGRLDPAAPRRVMEVYAGVAPDFGRYVIEYPFGDIYARPGLDLRTRLLTAVAALAAVGDSEVPLGNHIRYALKVGCTREEIVETVMQVSVYAGFPRAVKGLAVLEKVLAERGGDGDAR
;
A
#
# COMPACT_ATOMS: atom_id res chain seq x y z
N MET A 1 8.07 -8.96 -8.15
CA MET A 1 8.07 -7.80 -7.23
C MET A 1 7.02 -7.92 -6.14
N LEU A 2 5.76 -8.16 -6.48
CA LEU A 2 4.72 -8.28 -5.46
C LEU A 2 5.01 -9.40 -4.46
N GLY A 3 5.50 -10.54 -4.94
CA GLY A 3 5.83 -11.66 -4.06
C GLY A 3 6.92 -11.35 -3.05
N ARG A 4 7.79 -10.39 -3.33
CA ARG A 4 8.81 -9.93 -2.38
C ARG A 4 8.20 -9.09 -1.27
N LEU A 5 7.12 -8.38 -1.58
CA LEU A 5 6.42 -7.54 -0.59
C LEU A 5 5.46 -8.36 0.27
N ASP A 6 4.82 -9.35 -0.35
CA ASP A 6 3.87 -10.23 0.33
C ASP A 6 3.84 -11.56 -0.45
N PRO A 7 4.47 -12.62 0.07
CA PRO A 7 4.54 -13.90 -0.66
C PRO A 7 3.18 -14.50 -0.99
N ALA A 8 2.15 -14.22 -0.21
CA ALA A 8 0.81 -14.75 -0.45
C ALA A 8 -0.01 -13.89 -1.41
N ALA A 9 0.43 -12.67 -1.69
CA ALA A 9 -0.36 -11.72 -2.45
C ALA A 9 -0.63 -12.15 -3.90
N PRO A 10 0.37 -12.66 -4.66
CA PRO A 10 0.09 -13.04 -6.04
C PRO A 10 -1.02 -14.08 -6.16
N ARG A 11 -1.00 -15.10 -5.31
CA ARG A 11 -2.03 -16.13 -5.31
C ARG A 11 -3.38 -15.57 -4.91
N ARG A 12 -3.41 -14.76 -3.85
CA ARG A 12 -4.65 -14.14 -3.37
C ARG A 12 -5.29 -13.27 -4.43
N VAL A 13 -4.49 -12.47 -5.14
CA VAL A 13 -4.99 -11.61 -6.21
C VAL A 13 -5.58 -12.46 -7.34
N MET A 14 -4.90 -13.52 -7.74
CA MET A 14 -5.42 -14.39 -8.79
C MET A 14 -6.75 -15.03 -8.38
N GLU A 15 -6.87 -15.44 -7.13
CA GLU A 15 -8.10 -16.07 -6.63
C GLU A 15 -9.28 -15.11 -6.59
N VAL A 16 -9.03 -13.85 -6.24
CA VAL A 16 -10.09 -12.85 -6.16
C VAL A 16 -10.83 -12.69 -7.49
N TYR A 17 -10.10 -12.74 -8.59
CA TYR A 17 -10.69 -12.47 -9.91
C TYR A 17 -11.00 -13.73 -10.72
N ALA A 18 -10.69 -14.91 -10.19
CA ALA A 18 -10.78 -16.16 -10.95
C ALA A 18 -12.16 -16.43 -11.53
N GLY A 19 -13.22 -16.08 -10.79
CA GLY A 19 -14.59 -16.36 -11.19
C GLY A 19 -15.22 -15.36 -12.15
N VAL A 20 -14.67 -14.14 -12.20
CA VAL A 20 -15.29 -13.05 -12.96
C VAL A 20 -14.39 -12.60 -14.11
N ALA A 21 -13.11 -12.42 -13.85
CA ALA A 21 -12.17 -11.89 -14.82
C ALA A 21 -10.79 -12.48 -14.56
N PRO A 22 -10.57 -13.75 -14.95
CA PRO A 22 -9.34 -14.47 -14.57
C PRO A 22 -8.06 -13.78 -15.06
N ASP A 23 -8.08 -13.12 -16.22
CA ASP A 23 -6.89 -12.41 -16.70
C ASP A 23 -6.61 -11.14 -15.92
N PHE A 24 -7.62 -10.58 -15.28
CA PHE A 24 -7.46 -9.31 -14.58
C PHE A 24 -6.50 -9.41 -13.40
N GLY A 25 -6.51 -10.53 -12.70
CA GLY A 25 -5.54 -10.77 -11.62
C GLY A 25 -4.11 -10.67 -12.11
N ARG A 26 -3.85 -11.22 -13.30
CA ARG A 26 -2.52 -11.13 -13.91
C ARG A 26 -2.14 -9.68 -14.21
N TYR A 27 -3.08 -8.90 -14.74
CA TYR A 27 -2.81 -7.49 -15.03
C TYR A 27 -2.53 -6.69 -13.75
N VAL A 28 -3.25 -6.97 -12.68
CA VAL A 28 -3.04 -6.31 -11.39
C VAL A 28 -1.65 -6.58 -10.84
N ILE A 29 -1.12 -7.77 -11.10
CA ILE A 29 0.22 -8.14 -10.64
C ILE A 29 1.28 -7.62 -11.59
N GLU A 30 1.12 -7.86 -12.90
CA GLU A 30 2.19 -7.63 -13.87
C GLU A 30 2.41 -6.17 -14.17
N TYR A 31 1.35 -5.40 -14.37
CA TYR A 31 1.55 -4.01 -14.76
C TYR A 31 2.12 -3.17 -13.62
N PRO A 32 1.49 -3.10 -12.43
CA PRO A 32 2.05 -2.23 -11.38
C PRO A 32 3.35 -2.79 -10.83
N PHE A 33 3.41 -4.05 -10.48
CA PHE A 33 4.58 -4.58 -9.76
C PHE A 33 5.65 -5.12 -10.69
N GLY A 34 5.26 -5.62 -11.86
CA GLY A 34 6.22 -6.11 -12.84
C GLY A 34 6.80 -5.01 -13.69
N ASP A 35 5.96 -4.13 -14.21
CA ASP A 35 6.41 -3.12 -15.15
C ASP A 35 6.75 -1.79 -14.48
N ILE A 36 5.90 -1.28 -13.61
CA ILE A 36 6.09 0.06 -13.06
C ILE A 36 7.06 0.04 -11.88
N TYR A 37 6.85 -0.82 -10.91
CA TYR A 37 7.69 -0.85 -9.70
C TYR A 37 9.10 -1.32 -9.99
N ALA A 38 9.32 -2.03 -11.09
CA ALA A 38 10.64 -2.50 -11.48
C ALA A 38 11.49 -1.42 -12.16
N ARG A 39 10.89 -0.27 -12.51
CA ARG A 39 11.63 0.79 -13.19
C ARG A 39 12.62 1.44 -12.23
N PRO A 40 13.84 1.76 -12.72
CA PRO A 40 14.89 2.30 -11.84
C PRO A 40 14.77 3.80 -11.53
N GLY A 41 13.83 4.51 -12.14
CA GLY A 41 13.73 5.96 -12.00
C GLY A 41 13.37 6.45 -10.60
N LEU A 42 12.69 5.63 -9.80
CA LEU A 42 12.43 5.91 -8.38
C LEU A 42 12.74 4.64 -7.60
N ASP A 43 13.26 4.78 -6.40
CA ASP A 43 13.48 3.61 -5.57
C ASP A 43 12.17 3.08 -5.00
N LEU A 44 12.21 1.89 -4.46
CA LEU A 44 11.01 1.20 -4.01
C LEU A 44 10.34 1.91 -2.84
N ARG A 45 11.13 2.47 -1.91
CA ARG A 45 10.58 3.20 -0.77
C ARG A 45 9.77 4.41 -1.24
N THR A 46 10.31 5.17 -2.18
CA THR A 46 9.63 6.33 -2.74
C THR A 46 8.35 5.93 -3.47
N ARG A 47 8.41 4.84 -4.24
CA ARG A 47 7.21 4.35 -4.93
C ARG A 47 6.11 3.96 -3.96
N LEU A 48 6.47 3.33 -2.85
CA LEU A 48 5.47 2.90 -1.87
C LEU A 48 4.89 4.06 -1.09
N LEU A 49 5.70 5.07 -0.73
CA LEU A 49 5.15 6.27 -0.11
C LEU A 49 4.22 7.01 -1.07
N THR A 50 4.59 7.08 -2.35
CA THR A 50 3.74 7.66 -3.37
C THR A 50 2.41 6.91 -3.50
N ALA A 51 2.48 5.57 -3.47
CA ALA A 51 1.27 4.75 -3.54
C ALA A 51 0.36 4.98 -2.33
N VAL A 52 0.94 5.09 -1.14
CA VAL A 52 0.17 5.38 0.08
C VAL A 52 -0.55 6.72 -0.07
N ALA A 53 0.15 7.75 -0.52
CA ALA A 53 -0.46 9.06 -0.73
C ALA A 53 -1.58 8.99 -1.77
N ALA A 54 -1.34 8.32 -2.88
CA ALA A 54 -2.33 8.23 -3.96
C ALA A 54 -3.58 7.48 -3.50
N LEU A 55 -3.41 6.37 -2.80
CA LEU A 55 -4.55 5.57 -2.33
C LEU A 55 -5.35 6.30 -1.26
N ALA A 56 -4.67 7.00 -0.35
CA ALA A 56 -5.36 7.82 0.64
C ALA A 56 -6.16 8.94 -0.04
N ALA A 57 -5.56 9.58 -1.05
CA ALA A 57 -6.20 10.69 -1.74
C ALA A 57 -7.41 10.25 -2.56
N VAL A 58 -7.33 9.09 -3.21
CA VAL A 58 -8.47 8.56 -3.96
C VAL A 58 -9.64 8.24 -3.04
N GLY A 59 -9.37 7.73 -1.85
CA GLY A 59 -10.40 7.34 -0.90
C GLY A 59 -11.06 6.02 -1.28
N ASP A 60 -11.87 5.50 -0.36
CA ASP A 60 -12.61 4.26 -0.58
C ASP A 60 -11.75 3.09 -1.07
N SER A 61 -10.47 3.10 -0.67
CA SER A 61 -9.49 2.11 -1.07
C SER A 61 -8.76 1.59 0.16
N GLU A 62 -9.50 1.33 1.23
CA GLU A 62 -8.91 1.00 2.53
C GLU A 62 -8.08 -0.27 2.50
N VAL A 63 -8.56 -1.31 1.80
CA VAL A 63 -7.81 -2.57 1.73
C VAL A 63 -6.49 -2.40 0.99
N PRO A 64 -6.46 -1.87 -0.24
CA PRO A 64 -5.17 -1.64 -0.89
C PRO A 64 -4.30 -0.63 -0.15
N LEU A 65 -4.88 0.38 0.48
CA LEU A 65 -4.10 1.32 1.28
C LEU A 65 -3.40 0.61 2.44
N GLY A 66 -4.12 -0.23 3.18
CA GLY A 66 -3.53 -1.00 4.26
C GLY A 66 -2.40 -1.90 3.76
N ASN A 67 -2.61 -2.56 2.63
CA ASN A 67 -1.58 -3.42 2.05
C ASN A 67 -0.32 -2.63 1.71
N HIS A 68 -0.48 -1.46 1.08
CA HIS A 68 0.69 -0.66 0.69
C HIS A 68 1.40 -0.03 1.88
N ILE A 69 0.67 0.28 2.95
CA ILE A 69 1.30 0.69 4.21
C ILE A 69 2.17 -0.45 4.75
N ARG A 70 1.66 -1.69 4.73
CA ARG A 70 2.45 -2.83 5.17
C ARG A 70 3.69 -3.03 4.30
N TYR A 71 3.55 -2.86 2.98
CA TYR A 71 4.69 -2.97 2.07
C TYR A 71 5.73 -1.89 2.35
N ALA A 72 5.27 -0.65 2.59
CA ALA A 72 6.17 0.45 2.89
C ALA A 72 6.97 0.19 4.16
N LEU A 73 6.32 -0.30 5.20
CA LEU A 73 7.00 -0.66 6.44
C LEU A 73 8.01 -1.77 6.21
N LYS A 74 7.64 -2.75 5.40
CA LYS A 74 8.51 -3.90 5.13
C LYS A 74 9.82 -3.49 4.43
N VAL A 75 9.76 -2.50 3.54
CA VAL A 75 10.96 -2.05 2.83
C VAL A 75 11.73 -0.95 3.55
N GLY A 76 11.33 -0.63 4.78
CA GLY A 76 12.09 0.27 5.63
C GLY A 76 11.58 1.69 5.73
N CYS A 77 10.41 2.00 5.20
CA CYS A 77 9.79 3.29 5.47
C CYS A 77 9.44 3.35 6.95
N THR A 78 9.71 4.49 7.58
CA THR A 78 9.43 4.64 8.99
C THR A 78 7.97 5.01 9.21
N ARG A 79 7.50 4.76 10.43
CA ARG A 79 6.19 5.20 10.86
C ARG A 79 6.00 6.69 10.58
N GLU A 80 7.00 7.48 10.95
CA GLU A 80 6.94 8.94 10.77
C GLU A 80 6.81 9.33 9.31
N GLU A 81 7.55 8.65 8.43
CA GLU A 81 7.46 8.93 7.00
C GLU A 81 6.06 8.68 6.47
N ILE A 82 5.44 7.61 6.92
CA ILE A 82 4.09 7.28 6.46
C ILE A 82 3.08 8.25 7.06
N VAL A 83 3.22 8.60 8.34
CA VAL A 83 2.34 9.61 8.97
C VAL A 83 2.41 10.93 8.20
N GLU A 84 3.63 11.40 7.92
CA GLU A 84 3.80 12.67 7.20
C GLU A 84 3.23 12.61 5.80
N THR A 85 3.40 11.47 5.13
CA THR A 85 2.84 11.27 3.80
C THR A 85 1.32 11.40 3.82
N VAL A 86 0.66 10.73 4.76
CA VAL A 86 -0.81 10.77 4.84
C VAL A 86 -1.28 12.15 5.28
N MET A 87 -0.58 12.79 6.22
CA MET A 87 -0.93 14.14 6.64
C MET A 87 -0.89 15.12 5.46
N GLN A 88 0.09 14.97 4.59
CA GLN A 88 0.21 15.84 3.42
C GLN A 88 -0.99 15.70 2.47
N VAL A 89 -1.64 14.54 2.46
CA VAL A 89 -2.85 14.33 1.66
C VAL A 89 -3.94 15.35 2.02
N SER A 90 -3.99 15.80 3.29
CA SER A 90 -4.99 16.76 3.73
C SER A 90 -4.92 18.08 2.95
N VAL A 91 -3.72 18.44 2.48
CA VAL A 91 -3.51 19.69 1.75
C VAL A 91 -4.16 19.64 0.36
N TYR A 92 -4.09 18.52 -0.31
CA TYR A 92 -4.51 18.40 -1.71
C TYR A 92 -5.84 17.69 -1.89
N ALA A 93 -6.21 16.81 -0.96
CA ALA A 93 -7.42 16.01 -1.08
C ALA A 93 -8.41 16.23 0.06
N GLY A 94 -8.04 17.03 1.07
CA GLY A 94 -8.93 17.40 2.17
C GLY A 94 -8.77 16.52 3.41
N PHE A 95 -9.20 17.08 4.54
CA PHE A 95 -9.09 16.41 5.83
C PHE A 95 -9.79 15.06 5.90
N PRO A 96 -11.01 14.88 5.36
CA PRO A 96 -11.66 13.57 5.48
C PRO A 96 -10.84 12.42 4.92
N ARG A 97 -10.13 12.65 3.82
CA ARG A 97 -9.28 11.61 3.22
C ARG A 97 -8.08 11.30 4.11
N ALA A 98 -7.46 12.34 4.66
CA ALA A 98 -6.33 12.14 5.57
C ALA A 98 -6.76 11.45 6.86
N VAL A 99 -7.92 11.80 7.40
CA VAL A 99 -8.45 11.18 8.60
C VAL A 99 -8.65 9.68 8.39
N LYS A 100 -9.26 9.30 7.27
CA LYS A 100 -9.43 7.89 6.93
C LYS A 100 -8.09 7.19 6.74
N GLY A 101 -7.15 7.85 6.07
CA GLY A 101 -5.82 7.28 5.86
C GLY A 101 -5.08 7.02 7.15
N LEU A 102 -5.14 7.96 8.09
CA LEU A 102 -4.52 7.77 9.40
C LEU A 102 -5.19 6.66 10.20
N ALA A 103 -6.50 6.49 10.05
CA ALA A 103 -7.19 5.39 10.72
C ALA A 103 -6.72 4.03 10.18
N VAL A 104 -6.51 3.92 8.87
CA VAL A 104 -5.96 2.70 8.27
C VAL A 104 -4.55 2.44 8.78
N LEU A 105 -3.72 3.49 8.83
CA LEU A 105 -2.36 3.36 9.36
C LEU A 105 -2.38 2.88 10.80
N GLU A 106 -3.23 3.46 11.63
CA GLU A 106 -3.35 3.06 13.04
C GLU A 106 -3.68 1.58 13.16
N LYS A 107 -4.61 1.10 12.33
CA LYS A 107 -5.00 -0.30 12.32
C LYS A 107 -3.83 -1.21 11.95
N VAL A 108 -3.07 -0.84 10.92
CA VAL A 108 -1.89 -1.61 10.52
C VAL A 108 -0.85 -1.64 11.62
N LEU A 109 -0.60 -0.50 12.25
CA LEU A 109 0.38 -0.43 13.34
C LEU A 109 -0.06 -1.26 14.55
N ALA A 110 -1.36 -1.31 14.84
CA ALA A 110 -1.87 -2.12 15.93
C ALA A 110 -1.64 -3.61 15.68
N GLU A 111 -1.80 -4.07 14.44
CA GLU A 111 -1.49 -5.43 14.06
C GLU A 111 -0.02 -5.74 14.30
N ARG A 112 0.87 -4.83 13.90
CA ARG A 112 2.31 -5.01 14.07
C ARG A 112 2.71 -4.98 15.54
N GLY A 113 2.06 -4.14 16.33
CA GLY A 113 2.28 -4.08 17.77
C GLY A 113 1.92 -5.41 18.43
N GLY A 114 0.85 -6.07 17.97
CA GLY A 114 0.45 -7.37 18.45
C GLY A 114 1.49 -8.46 18.17
N ASP A 115 2.32 -8.25 17.13
CA ASP A 115 3.39 -9.17 16.78
C ASP A 115 4.71 -8.82 17.48
N GLY A 116 4.68 -7.88 18.38
CA GLY A 116 5.88 -7.46 19.11
C GLY A 116 6.72 -6.44 18.40
N ASP A 117 6.29 -5.91 17.30
CA ASP A 117 6.99 -4.87 16.56
C ASP A 117 6.71 -3.53 17.24
N ALA A 118 7.72 -2.94 17.81
CA ALA A 118 7.58 -1.75 18.65
C ALA A 118 7.71 -0.44 17.88
N ARG A 119 7.79 -0.48 16.60
CA ARG A 119 7.96 0.77 15.86
C ARG A 119 6.70 1.51 15.60
#